data_a2f3912f573a55e5d5ab492df41428fd
#
_entry.id   a2f3912f573a55e5d5ab492df41428fd
#
_cell.length_a   1.000
_cell.length_b   1.000
_cell.length_c   1.000
_cell.angle_alpha   90.00
_cell.angle_beta   90.00
_cell.angle_gamma   90.00
#
_symmetry.space_group_name_H-M   'P 1'
#
loop_
_entity.id
_entity.type
_entity.pdbx_description
1 polymer ?
#
loop_
_entity_poly.entity_id
_entity_poly.type
_entity_poly.pdbx_seq_one_letter_code
_entity_poly.pdbx_strand_id
1 'polypeptide(L)'
;MYKSVYYLLMRLREFRQTMKMPIFYTYQVERLFGNESKNLINTQLSRMVKRGDLVRLKRGVYRLAEAEVDELVLAGWLYKPSYVSLESVLQMSGVIPEVVGKVTSVTTVTSKEVKTGEGVFLYSKIAKELFFGYEKVKDEKSGLYYNLAEPEKALLDWIYVRRVKSLEGERVDMSELNKKKLRSYVKIYPKWVRKVIDE
;
A
#
# COMPACT_ATOMS: atom_id res chain seq x y z
N MET A 1 11.38 34.15 31.39
CA MET A 1 12.23 33.56 30.33
C MET A 1 12.42 32.02 30.49
N TYR A 2 11.48 31.28 31.14
CA TYR A 2 11.64 29.83 31.39
C TYR A 2 10.50 28.95 30.85
N LYS A 3 9.56 29.49 30.04
CA LYS A 3 8.47 28.70 29.45
C LYS A 3 8.87 27.99 28.15
N SER A 4 10.04 28.28 27.57
CA SER A 4 10.45 27.76 26.25
C SER A 4 11.10 26.37 26.28
N VAL A 5 11.58 25.90 27.43
CA VAL A 5 12.32 24.63 27.53
C VAL A 5 11.41 23.42 27.73
N TYR A 6 10.21 23.61 28.28
CA TYR A 6 9.25 22.53 28.54
C TYR A 6 8.46 22.09 27.30
N TYR A 7 8.36 22.91 26.27
CA TYR A 7 7.71 22.56 25.00
C TYR A 7 8.57 21.67 24.07
N LEU A 8 9.83 21.47 24.43
CA LEU A 8 10.82 20.80 23.55
C LEU A 8 10.77 19.27 23.61
N LEU A 9 9.97 18.68 24.46
CA LEU A 9 9.84 17.22 24.59
C LEU A 9 8.38 16.84 24.43
N MET A 10 7.95 16.67 23.17
CA MET A 10 6.77 15.89 22.86
C MET A 10 6.98 14.51 23.49
N ARG A 11 6.36 14.27 24.66
CA ARG A 11 6.48 12.99 25.34
C ARG A 11 5.75 11.96 24.50
N LEU A 12 6.30 10.77 24.36
CA LEU A 12 5.66 9.68 23.61
C LEU A 12 4.20 9.47 24.02
N ARG A 13 3.91 9.58 25.33
CA ARG A 13 2.56 9.47 25.87
C ARG A 13 1.60 10.53 25.30
N GLU A 14 2.02 11.80 25.29
CA GLU A 14 1.22 12.91 24.75
C GLU A 14 1.05 12.77 23.23
N PHE A 15 2.13 12.36 22.55
CA PHE A 15 2.08 12.07 21.13
C PHE A 15 1.07 10.97 20.80
N ARG A 16 1.10 9.84 21.52
CA ARG A 16 0.15 8.72 21.33
C ARG A 16 -1.29 9.10 21.65
N GLN A 17 -1.52 9.91 22.67
CA GLN A 17 -2.86 10.39 23.01
C GLN A 17 -3.45 11.28 21.92
N THR A 18 -2.61 12.04 21.23
CA THR A 18 -2.99 12.96 20.16
C THR A 18 -3.03 12.26 18.78
N MET A 19 -2.00 11.45 18.49
CA MET A 19 -1.90 10.64 17.26
C MET A 19 -2.57 9.28 17.47
N LYS A 20 -3.88 9.23 17.29
CA LYS A 20 -4.67 7.98 17.44
C LYS A 20 -4.48 6.96 16.32
N MET A 21 -3.63 7.26 15.35
CA MET A 21 -3.39 6.40 14.17
C MET A 21 -2.04 5.68 14.28
N PRO A 22 -2.00 4.36 14.01
CA PRO A 22 -0.77 3.59 14.06
C PRO A 22 0.25 3.98 12.97
N ILE A 23 -0.23 4.49 11.82
CA ILE A 23 0.59 5.06 10.74
C ILE A 23 0.16 6.50 10.50
N PHE A 24 1.12 7.37 10.24
CA PHE A 24 0.85 8.79 9.99
C PHE A 24 1.89 9.43 9.07
N TYR A 25 1.50 10.54 8.47
CA TYR A 25 2.37 11.41 7.68
C TYR A 25 2.87 12.59 8.53
N THR A 26 4.05 13.11 8.22
CA THR A 26 4.60 14.31 8.91
C THR A 26 3.62 15.48 8.91
N TYR A 27 2.89 15.71 7.79
CA TYR A 27 1.93 16.82 7.72
C TYR A 27 0.76 16.67 8.70
N GLN A 28 0.39 15.45 9.09
CA GLN A 28 -0.64 15.22 10.12
C GLN A 28 -0.14 15.65 11.49
N VAL A 29 1.15 15.38 11.79
CA VAL A 29 1.80 15.88 13.00
C VAL A 29 1.88 17.40 12.99
N GLU A 30 2.30 18.01 11.88
CA GLU A 30 2.33 19.45 11.69
C GLU A 30 0.96 20.10 11.94
N ARG A 31 -0.10 19.45 11.47
CA ARG A 31 -1.49 19.93 11.68
C ARG A 31 -1.94 19.84 13.15
N LEU A 32 -1.57 18.77 13.84
CA LEU A 32 -1.97 18.56 15.25
C LEU A 32 -1.15 19.41 16.22
N PHE A 33 0.09 19.69 15.89
CA PHE A 33 1.04 20.46 16.69
C PHE A 33 1.40 21.80 16.00
N GLY A 34 0.40 22.47 15.45
CA GLY A 34 0.55 23.64 14.56
C GLY A 34 1.26 24.85 15.15
N ASN A 35 1.47 24.89 16.48
CA ASN A 35 2.26 25.92 17.17
C ASN A 35 3.77 25.67 17.07
N GLU A 36 4.18 24.51 16.58
CA GLU A 36 5.59 24.10 16.49
C GLU A 36 6.14 24.31 15.08
N SER A 37 7.40 24.70 14.98
CA SER A 37 8.04 24.81 13.66
C SER A 37 8.25 23.42 13.02
N LYS A 38 8.17 23.34 11.69
CA LYS A 38 8.44 22.11 10.92
C LYS A 38 9.80 21.47 11.26
N ASN A 39 10.81 22.29 11.48
CA ASN A 39 12.16 21.82 11.86
C ASN A 39 12.14 21.14 13.23
N LEU A 40 11.42 21.72 14.18
CA LEU A 40 11.29 21.15 15.52
C LEU A 40 10.54 19.81 15.46
N ILE A 41 9.41 19.74 14.75
CA ILE A 41 8.65 18.50 14.54
C ILE A 41 9.56 17.43 13.93
N ASN A 42 10.27 17.72 12.84
CA ASN A 42 11.17 16.76 12.19
C ASN A 42 12.29 16.28 13.12
N THR A 43 12.82 17.18 13.96
CA THR A 43 13.84 16.85 14.97
C THR A 43 13.27 15.92 16.02
N GLN A 44 12.05 16.17 16.52
CA GLN A 44 11.40 15.32 17.49
C GLN A 44 11.07 13.93 16.91
N LEU A 45 10.50 13.84 15.70
CA LEU A 45 10.26 12.58 15.03
C LEU A 45 11.55 11.78 14.84
N SER A 46 12.65 12.44 14.47
CA SER A 46 13.97 11.79 14.32
C SER A 46 14.49 11.25 15.66
N ARG A 47 14.29 11.98 16.77
CA ARG A 47 14.65 11.51 18.11
C ARG A 47 13.81 10.32 18.55
N MET A 48 12.50 10.34 18.25
CA MET A 48 11.59 9.23 18.56
C MET A 48 11.98 7.97 17.77
N VAL A 49 12.38 8.12 16.49
CA VAL A 49 12.91 6.98 15.70
C VAL A 49 14.21 6.45 16.31
N LYS A 50 15.16 7.32 16.72
CA LYS A 50 16.41 6.89 17.35
C LYS A 50 16.19 6.16 18.68
N ARG A 51 15.15 6.50 19.44
CA ARG A 51 14.79 5.82 20.68
C ARG A 51 14.00 4.50 20.46
N GLY A 52 13.59 4.21 19.23
CA GLY A 52 12.76 3.06 18.92
C GLY A 52 11.25 3.25 19.20
N ASP A 53 10.81 4.49 19.50
CA ASP A 53 9.38 4.80 19.71
C ASP A 53 8.59 4.77 18.40
N LEU A 54 9.25 5.11 17.28
CA LEU A 54 8.70 5.16 15.94
C LEU A 54 9.58 4.38 14.96
N VAL A 55 8.94 3.78 13.96
CA VAL A 55 9.59 3.24 12.76
C VAL A 55 9.38 4.23 11.62
N ARG A 56 10.45 4.64 10.96
CA ARG A 56 10.38 5.45 9.74
C ARG A 56 10.26 4.54 8.54
N LEU A 57 9.08 4.47 7.95
CA LEU A 57 8.81 3.64 6.77
C LEU A 57 9.45 4.21 5.50
N LYS A 58 9.33 5.53 5.32
CA LYS A 58 10.03 6.34 4.31
C LYS A 58 10.07 7.79 4.74
N ARG A 59 10.65 8.68 3.93
CA ARG A 59 10.62 10.13 4.21
C ARG A 59 9.18 10.61 4.36
N GLY A 60 8.88 11.17 5.53
CA GLY A 60 7.57 11.74 5.84
C GLY A 60 6.46 10.75 6.19
N VAL A 61 6.76 9.44 6.34
CA VAL A 61 5.80 8.40 6.75
C VAL A 61 6.38 7.59 7.89
N TYR A 62 5.63 7.49 8.97
CA TYR A 62 6.04 6.83 10.21
C TYR A 62 4.95 5.88 10.71
N ARG A 63 5.36 4.90 11.50
CA ARG A 63 4.53 3.99 12.25
C ARG A 63 4.92 4.02 13.73
N LEU A 64 3.96 3.85 14.64
CA LEU A 64 4.27 3.56 16.04
C LEU A 64 5.00 2.22 16.12
N ALA A 65 6.07 2.13 16.91
CA ALA A 65 6.91 0.92 16.95
C ALA A 65 6.13 -0.31 17.43
N GLU A 66 5.24 -0.13 18.41
CA GLU A 66 4.40 -1.20 18.96
C GLU A 66 3.17 -1.56 18.12
N ALA A 67 2.84 -0.78 17.08
CA ALA A 67 1.67 -1.05 16.27
C ALA A 67 1.92 -2.22 15.33
N GLU A 68 1.07 -3.22 15.37
CA GLU A 68 1.02 -4.27 14.35
C GLU A 68 0.20 -3.76 13.18
N VAL A 69 0.80 -3.75 12.00
CA VAL A 69 0.18 -3.27 10.77
C VAL A 69 0.54 -4.23 9.66
N ASP A 70 -0.48 -4.72 8.96
CA ASP A 70 -0.30 -5.61 7.82
C ASP A 70 0.48 -4.92 6.68
N GLU A 71 1.31 -5.68 5.97
CA GLU A 71 2.09 -5.16 4.84
C GLU A 71 1.22 -4.63 3.70
N LEU A 72 0.00 -5.16 3.51
CA LEU A 72 -0.94 -4.66 2.51
C LEU A 72 -1.45 -3.27 2.85
N VAL A 73 -1.63 -2.98 4.15
CA VAL A 73 -1.92 -1.62 4.64
C VAL A 73 -0.73 -0.70 4.36
N LEU A 74 0.50 -1.15 4.68
CA LEU A 74 1.70 -0.37 4.41
C LEU A 74 1.81 0.01 2.94
N ALA A 75 1.51 -0.93 2.02
CA ALA A 75 1.50 -0.66 0.58
C ALA A 75 0.60 0.53 0.23
N GLY A 76 -0.63 0.56 0.75
CA GLY A 76 -1.57 1.67 0.53
C GLY A 76 -1.13 3.00 1.15
N TRP A 77 -0.31 2.98 2.22
CA TRP A 77 0.20 4.19 2.87
C TRP A 77 1.50 4.71 2.25
N LEU A 78 2.31 3.81 1.71
CA LEU A 78 3.60 4.18 1.14
C LEU A 78 3.47 4.90 -0.21
N TYR A 79 2.47 4.60 -1.03
CA TYR A 79 2.33 5.27 -2.32
C TYR A 79 0.85 5.38 -2.74
N LYS A 80 0.38 6.60 -2.98
CA LYS A 80 -1.03 6.90 -3.34
C LYS A 80 -1.11 7.69 -4.65
N PRO A 81 -2.18 7.49 -5.43
CA PRO A 81 -3.19 6.46 -5.28
C PRO A 81 -2.66 5.09 -5.71
N SER A 82 -3.06 4.04 -5.01
CA SER A 82 -2.73 2.65 -5.34
C SER A 82 -3.74 1.68 -4.74
N TYR A 83 -3.75 0.46 -5.28
CA TYR A 83 -4.37 -0.71 -4.66
C TYR A 83 -3.46 -1.93 -4.83
N VAL A 84 -3.51 -2.85 -3.87
CA VAL A 84 -2.80 -4.13 -3.94
C VAL A 84 -3.41 -4.97 -5.05
N SER A 85 -2.57 -5.55 -5.91
CA SER A 85 -2.99 -6.27 -7.12
C SER A 85 -1.87 -7.19 -7.60
N LEU A 86 -1.99 -7.71 -8.82
CA LEU A 86 -0.97 -8.52 -9.47
C LEU A 86 -0.70 -9.81 -8.66
N GLU A 87 0.58 -10.21 -8.58
CA GLU A 87 1.00 -11.45 -7.94
C GLU A 87 0.53 -11.57 -6.48
N SER A 88 0.54 -10.47 -5.72
CA SER A 88 0.10 -10.51 -4.32
C SER A 88 -1.34 -10.95 -4.17
N VAL A 89 -2.25 -10.45 -4.99
CA VAL A 89 -3.66 -10.85 -4.95
C VAL A 89 -3.86 -12.23 -5.58
N LEU A 90 -3.22 -12.52 -6.70
CA LEU A 90 -3.33 -13.81 -7.37
C LEU A 90 -2.89 -14.97 -6.48
N GLN A 91 -1.80 -14.76 -5.71
CA GLN A 91 -1.36 -15.74 -4.72
C GLN A 91 -2.35 -15.89 -3.56
N MET A 92 -2.81 -14.76 -2.98
CA MET A 92 -3.76 -14.77 -1.87
C MET A 92 -5.08 -15.48 -2.23
N SER A 93 -5.49 -15.39 -3.50
CA SER A 93 -6.71 -16.02 -4.03
C SER A 93 -6.49 -17.40 -4.64
N GLY A 94 -5.30 -17.98 -4.53
CA GLY A 94 -4.99 -19.31 -5.04
C GLY A 94 -4.89 -19.42 -6.57
N VAL A 95 -4.96 -18.30 -7.28
CA VAL A 95 -4.88 -18.27 -8.75
C VAL A 95 -3.48 -18.61 -9.26
N ILE A 96 -2.43 -18.26 -8.51
CA ILE A 96 -1.05 -18.67 -8.78
C ILE A 96 -0.41 -19.28 -7.53
N PRO A 97 0.47 -20.30 -7.68
CA PRO A 97 1.10 -20.97 -6.54
C PRO A 97 2.33 -20.26 -5.98
N GLU A 98 2.84 -19.25 -6.65
CA GLU A 98 4.15 -18.67 -6.37
C GLU A 98 4.14 -17.79 -5.12
N VAL A 99 5.19 -17.92 -4.29
CA VAL A 99 5.41 -17.06 -3.13
C VAL A 99 6.10 -15.79 -3.59
N VAL A 100 5.43 -14.66 -3.44
CA VAL A 100 5.98 -13.36 -3.78
C VAL A 100 6.58 -12.74 -2.51
N GLY A 101 7.90 -12.61 -2.44
CA GLY A 101 8.60 -11.93 -1.33
C GLY A 101 8.45 -10.40 -1.34
N LYS A 102 7.43 -9.87 -2.05
CA LYS A 102 7.21 -8.44 -2.26
C LYS A 102 5.73 -8.16 -2.39
N VAL A 103 5.26 -7.06 -1.82
CA VAL A 103 3.87 -6.61 -2.04
C VAL A 103 3.78 -5.89 -3.37
N THR A 104 2.96 -6.40 -4.27
CA THR A 104 2.71 -5.82 -5.58
C THR A 104 1.41 -5.01 -5.61
N SER A 105 1.47 -3.86 -6.24
CA SER A 105 0.35 -2.91 -6.34
C SER A 105 0.34 -2.23 -7.70
N VAL A 106 -0.79 -1.66 -8.05
CA VAL A 106 -0.89 -0.79 -9.22
C VAL A 106 -1.21 0.64 -8.83
N THR A 107 -0.84 1.58 -9.69
CA THR A 107 -1.00 3.02 -9.50
C THR A 107 -1.25 3.72 -10.81
N THR A 108 -1.84 4.93 -10.77
CA THR A 108 -2.01 5.80 -11.94
C THR A 108 -0.88 6.82 -12.11
N VAL A 109 0.08 6.87 -11.17
CA VAL A 109 1.15 7.87 -11.18
C VAL A 109 2.37 7.34 -11.95
N THR A 110 3.37 6.83 -11.28
CA THR A 110 4.61 6.35 -11.88
C THR A 110 4.99 5.02 -11.24
N SER A 111 5.49 4.07 -12.03
CA SER A 111 6.01 2.81 -11.48
C SER A 111 7.15 3.11 -10.51
N LYS A 112 7.14 2.44 -9.36
CA LYS A 112 8.09 2.70 -8.29
C LYS A 112 8.33 1.46 -7.44
N GLU A 113 9.55 1.30 -6.99
CA GLU A 113 9.92 0.40 -5.90
C GLU A 113 10.16 1.22 -4.63
N VAL A 114 9.61 0.77 -3.50
CA VAL A 114 9.84 1.33 -2.18
C VAL A 114 10.37 0.22 -1.28
N LYS A 115 11.61 0.36 -0.82
CA LYS A 115 12.24 -0.52 0.16
C LYS A 115 12.16 0.11 1.53
N THR A 116 11.73 -0.66 2.51
CA THR A 116 11.64 -0.26 3.92
C THR A 116 12.24 -1.36 4.78
N GLY A 117 12.37 -1.14 6.07
CA GLY A 117 12.68 -2.21 7.03
C GLY A 117 11.58 -3.25 7.18
N GLU A 118 10.36 -2.96 6.70
CA GLU A 118 9.17 -3.82 6.78
C GLU A 118 8.97 -4.67 5.50
N GLY A 119 9.76 -4.46 4.44
CA GLY A 119 9.64 -5.20 3.19
C GLY A 119 9.84 -4.35 1.93
N VAL A 120 9.58 -4.98 0.80
CA VAL A 120 9.70 -4.38 -0.53
C VAL A 120 8.32 -4.25 -1.17
N PHE A 121 8.00 -3.06 -1.62
CA PHE A 121 6.71 -2.69 -2.20
C PHE A 121 6.89 -2.23 -3.64
N LEU A 122 6.23 -2.92 -4.57
CA LEU A 122 6.30 -2.62 -6.00
C LEU A 122 4.99 -1.98 -6.47
N TYR A 123 5.12 -0.87 -7.17
CA TYR A 123 3.98 -0.17 -7.77
C TYR A 123 4.17 -0.11 -9.28
N SER A 124 3.24 -0.69 -10.01
CA SER A 124 3.24 -0.69 -11.46
C SER A 124 2.22 0.31 -11.98
N LYS A 125 2.63 1.18 -12.91
CA LYS A 125 1.72 2.15 -13.52
C LYS A 125 0.75 1.47 -14.46
N ILE A 126 -0.54 1.82 -14.34
CA ILE A 126 -1.58 1.47 -15.30
C ILE A 126 -2.26 2.74 -15.84
N ALA A 127 -3.00 2.60 -16.92
CA ALA A 127 -3.84 3.69 -17.45
C ALA A 127 -4.96 4.03 -16.47
N LYS A 128 -5.39 5.31 -16.45
CA LYS A 128 -6.43 5.77 -15.52
C LYS A 128 -7.75 5.03 -15.67
N GLU A 129 -8.10 4.69 -16.90
CA GLU A 129 -9.31 3.95 -17.27
C GLU A 129 -9.34 2.54 -16.69
N LEU A 130 -8.15 1.98 -16.40
CA LEU A 130 -8.00 0.67 -15.80
C LEU A 130 -7.95 0.71 -14.25
N PHE A 131 -8.07 1.88 -13.63
CA PHE A 131 -8.00 2.03 -12.17
C PHE A 131 -9.38 1.83 -11.51
N PHE A 132 -9.87 0.58 -11.49
CA PHE A 132 -11.16 0.14 -10.95
C PHE A 132 -11.07 -1.30 -10.44
N GLY A 133 -12.19 -1.92 -10.01
CA GLY A 133 -12.27 -3.34 -9.65
C GLY A 133 -11.47 -3.71 -8.39
N TYR A 134 -11.47 -2.82 -7.42
CA TYR A 134 -10.89 -3.03 -6.09
C TYR A 134 -11.89 -2.59 -5.03
N GLU A 135 -11.77 -3.16 -3.86
CA GLU A 135 -12.57 -2.85 -2.68
C GLU A 135 -11.70 -2.31 -1.55
N LYS A 136 -12.36 -1.68 -0.59
CA LYS A 136 -11.71 -1.17 0.61
C LYS A 136 -11.82 -2.19 1.72
N VAL A 137 -10.70 -2.80 2.08
CA VAL A 137 -10.58 -3.83 3.10
C VAL A 137 -10.07 -3.22 4.40
N LYS A 138 -10.63 -3.63 5.53
CA LYS A 138 -10.17 -3.24 6.85
C LYS A 138 -9.16 -4.27 7.37
N ASP A 139 -8.03 -3.80 7.84
CA ASP A 139 -7.12 -4.61 8.63
C ASP A 139 -7.58 -4.64 10.10
N GLU A 140 -7.94 -5.80 10.59
CA GLU A 140 -8.49 -5.96 11.94
C GLU A 140 -7.47 -5.63 13.05
N LYS A 141 -6.16 -5.80 12.78
CA LYS A 141 -5.09 -5.53 13.76
C LYS A 141 -4.89 -4.04 13.96
N SER A 142 -4.73 -3.29 12.90
CA SER A 142 -4.49 -1.85 12.96
C SER A 142 -5.75 -1.00 12.91
N GLY A 143 -6.89 -1.57 12.50
CA GLY A 143 -8.14 -0.85 12.22
C GLY A 143 -8.06 0.07 11.00
N LEU A 144 -6.97 0.05 10.26
CA LEU A 144 -6.77 0.84 9.06
C LEU A 144 -7.35 0.14 7.83
N TYR A 145 -7.49 0.91 6.76
CA TYR A 145 -8.01 0.41 5.50
C TYR A 145 -6.96 0.47 4.40
N TYR A 146 -7.05 -0.49 3.49
CA TYR A 146 -6.29 -0.52 2.23
C TYR A 146 -7.21 -0.92 1.07
N ASN A 147 -6.78 -0.64 -0.14
CA ASN A 147 -7.51 -1.03 -1.34
C ASN A 147 -6.93 -2.34 -1.87
N LEU A 148 -7.77 -3.32 -2.13
CA LEU A 148 -7.42 -4.66 -2.61
C LEU A 148 -8.18 -4.95 -3.90
N ALA A 149 -7.47 -5.35 -4.95
CA ALA A 149 -8.10 -5.77 -6.19
C ALA A 149 -8.92 -7.05 -5.99
N GLU A 150 -10.00 -7.18 -6.74
CA GLU A 150 -10.65 -8.47 -6.90
C GLU A 150 -9.75 -9.43 -7.71
N PRO A 151 -9.81 -10.75 -7.50
CA PRO A 151 -8.94 -11.71 -8.18
C PRO A 151 -8.96 -11.59 -9.70
N GLU A 152 -10.15 -11.41 -10.30
CA GLU A 152 -10.33 -11.21 -11.73
C GLU A 152 -9.64 -9.95 -12.23
N LYS A 153 -9.70 -8.89 -11.43
CA LYS A 153 -9.03 -7.63 -11.73
C LYS A 153 -7.52 -7.77 -11.64
N ALA A 154 -7.04 -8.47 -10.61
CA ALA A 154 -5.61 -8.71 -10.42
C ALA A 154 -5.01 -9.53 -11.57
N LEU A 155 -5.74 -10.53 -12.09
CA LEU A 155 -5.33 -11.30 -13.26
C LEU A 155 -5.19 -10.38 -14.50
N LEU A 156 -6.19 -9.55 -14.77
CA LEU A 156 -6.15 -8.63 -15.91
C LEU A 156 -5.06 -7.57 -15.78
N ASP A 157 -4.83 -7.05 -14.58
CA ASP A 157 -3.72 -6.15 -14.30
C ASP A 157 -2.38 -6.85 -14.53
N TRP A 158 -2.24 -8.09 -14.08
CA TRP A 158 -1.03 -8.88 -14.23
C TRP A 158 -0.71 -9.13 -15.71
N ILE A 159 -1.69 -9.59 -16.51
CA ILE A 159 -1.55 -9.75 -17.94
C ILE A 159 -1.10 -8.43 -18.59
N TYR A 160 -1.79 -7.32 -18.25
CA TYR A 160 -1.51 -6.01 -18.80
C TYR A 160 -0.12 -5.48 -18.45
N VAL A 161 0.26 -5.57 -17.18
CA VAL A 161 1.53 -5.01 -16.66
C VAL A 161 2.72 -5.87 -17.07
N ARG A 162 2.61 -7.21 -16.97
CA ARG A 162 3.68 -8.15 -17.29
C ARG A 162 3.79 -8.47 -18.80
N ARG A 163 2.83 -7.98 -19.59
CA ARG A 163 2.78 -8.24 -21.03
C ARG A 163 2.69 -9.73 -21.36
N VAL A 164 1.93 -10.46 -20.56
CA VAL A 164 1.67 -11.88 -20.78
C VAL A 164 0.99 -12.06 -22.12
N LYS A 165 1.51 -12.98 -22.95
CA LYS A 165 1.00 -13.21 -24.31
C LYS A 165 0.06 -14.40 -24.43
N SER A 166 0.19 -15.38 -23.53
CA SER A 166 -0.66 -16.56 -23.41
C SER A 166 -0.65 -17.01 -21.95
N LEU A 167 -1.71 -17.63 -21.49
CA LEU A 167 -1.77 -18.31 -20.20
C LEU A 167 -1.28 -19.76 -20.28
N GLU A 168 -1.07 -20.27 -21.48
CA GLU A 168 -0.50 -21.60 -21.70
C GLU A 168 0.94 -21.67 -21.14
N GLY A 169 1.17 -22.60 -20.23
CA GLY A 169 2.47 -22.73 -19.53
C GLY A 169 2.60 -21.85 -18.26
N GLU A 170 1.77 -20.86 -18.10
CA GLU A 170 1.64 -20.13 -16.82
C GLU A 170 0.82 -20.98 -15.83
N ARG A 171 1.28 -21.06 -14.58
CA ARG A 171 0.57 -21.85 -13.56
C ARG A 171 -0.60 -21.04 -12.98
N VAL A 172 -1.62 -20.78 -13.82
CA VAL A 172 -2.80 -19.98 -13.45
C VAL A 172 -4.00 -20.90 -13.28
N ASP A 173 -4.57 -20.96 -12.09
CA ASP A 173 -5.82 -21.66 -11.84
C ASP A 173 -7.01 -20.72 -12.04
N MET A 174 -7.72 -20.90 -13.14
CA MET A 174 -8.89 -20.11 -13.50
C MET A 174 -10.17 -20.55 -12.77
N SER A 175 -10.15 -21.67 -12.03
CA SER A 175 -11.33 -22.21 -11.33
C SER A 175 -11.77 -21.31 -10.18
N GLU A 176 -10.84 -20.61 -9.55
CA GLU A 176 -11.07 -19.69 -8.43
C GLU A 176 -11.69 -18.34 -8.87
N LEU A 177 -11.81 -18.10 -10.18
CA LEU A 177 -12.26 -16.82 -10.72
C LEU A 177 -13.74 -16.82 -11.11
N ASN A 178 -14.42 -15.71 -10.82
CA ASN A 178 -15.78 -15.48 -11.31
C ASN A 178 -15.76 -15.11 -12.80
N LYS A 179 -16.09 -16.10 -13.65
CA LYS A 179 -16.09 -15.98 -15.10
C LYS A 179 -16.97 -14.82 -15.61
N LYS A 180 -18.10 -14.54 -14.95
CA LYS A 180 -19.00 -13.44 -15.34
C LYS A 180 -18.35 -12.08 -15.07
N LYS A 181 -17.71 -11.91 -13.93
CA LYS A 181 -16.93 -10.71 -13.57
C LYS A 181 -15.76 -10.51 -14.51
N LEU A 182 -14.94 -11.54 -14.74
CA LEU A 182 -13.80 -11.51 -15.64
C LEU A 182 -14.21 -11.05 -17.05
N ARG A 183 -15.31 -11.63 -17.61
CA ARG A 183 -15.87 -11.23 -18.90
C ARG A 183 -16.35 -9.78 -18.95
N SER A 184 -16.80 -9.22 -17.83
CA SER A 184 -17.22 -7.81 -17.77
C SER A 184 -16.01 -6.88 -17.75
N TYR A 185 -15.00 -7.19 -16.95
CA TYR A 185 -13.82 -6.36 -16.76
C TYR A 185 -12.89 -6.35 -17.99
N VAL A 186 -12.71 -7.50 -18.62
CA VAL A 186 -11.84 -7.63 -19.81
C VAL A 186 -12.26 -6.71 -20.96
N LYS A 187 -13.55 -6.32 -21.04
CA LYS A 187 -14.05 -5.40 -22.06
C LYS A 187 -13.45 -3.99 -21.98
N ILE A 188 -12.94 -3.60 -20.80
CA ILE A 188 -12.33 -2.29 -20.57
C ILE A 188 -10.85 -2.32 -20.99
N TYR A 189 -10.24 -3.51 -21.02
CA TYR A 189 -8.84 -3.68 -21.38
C TYR A 189 -8.59 -3.63 -22.90
N PRO A 190 -7.35 -3.34 -23.33
CA PRO A 190 -6.96 -3.40 -24.74
C PRO A 190 -7.24 -4.79 -25.37
N LYS A 191 -7.51 -4.81 -26.67
CA LYS A 191 -7.85 -6.03 -27.42
C LYS A 191 -6.85 -7.19 -27.21
N TRP A 192 -5.57 -6.88 -27.07
CA TRP A 192 -4.55 -7.90 -26.88
C TRP A 192 -4.66 -8.62 -25.51
N VAL A 193 -5.11 -7.93 -24.43
CA VAL A 193 -5.40 -8.56 -23.13
C VAL A 193 -6.62 -9.48 -23.24
N ARG A 194 -7.65 -9.04 -23.97
CA ARG A 194 -8.88 -9.84 -24.21
C ARG A 194 -8.53 -11.14 -24.92
N LYS A 195 -7.66 -11.07 -25.94
CA LYS A 195 -7.22 -12.25 -26.70
C LYS A 195 -6.57 -13.30 -25.79
N VAL A 196 -5.73 -12.88 -24.81
CA VAL A 196 -5.11 -13.80 -23.83
C VAL A 196 -6.12 -14.52 -22.94
N ILE A 197 -7.27 -13.90 -22.66
CA ILE A 197 -8.34 -14.50 -21.84
C ILE A 197 -9.26 -15.41 -22.66
N ASP A 198 -9.40 -15.14 -23.95
CA ASP A 198 -10.30 -15.87 -24.87
C ASP A 198 -9.61 -17.10 -25.48
N GLU A 199 -8.28 -17.23 -25.42
CA GLU A 199 -7.46 -18.39 -25.78
C GLU A 199 -7.53 -19.48 -24.69
#